data_099ceed6a821bb94894650d7d63dda5d
#
_entry.id   099ceed6a821bb94894650d7d63dda5d
#
_cell.length_a   1.000
_cell.length_b   1.000
_cell.length_c   1.000
_cell.angle_alpha   90.00
_cell.angle_beta   90.00
_cell.angle_gamma   90.00
#
_symmetry.space_group_name_H-M   'P 1'
#
loop_
_entity.id
_entity.type
_entity.pdbx_description
1 polymer ?
#
loop_
_entity_poly.entity_id
_entity_poly.type
_entity_poly.pdbx_seq_one_letter_code
_entity_poly.pdbx_strand_id
1 'polypeptide(L)'
;MNPCRGICSPLPRLSAIRPKTNAVHFLRERRSVLRADDRVRTGDLNLGKVPRYQLRYVREVAKSIVGEAIAPKWECNDYRYLVTSSQNAPIFWMNGRLATGHSQSSNDPACLEDGGFWAVSTTFEGDFRAAKFDHVIEAPFPQTPWEKISGTWSSSFNESQYIAYVNKVKEHVAQGWVYQVNACREISIDVHVENLRGLFSLILEGNPAPWACYFQAPGIDIASASPELFLKREGKRVRTSPIKGTAPAGTVDFGMKDKAENVMIVDLMRNDLGQICKSGSVTVPRLLSTEVHPGLVHLVSDIEGELKDETTWAEIFTRLSPPGSISGAPKSSAISVIKDNEGKRGAYCGALGWVQGDQCELSVAIRIFFKDDKLRFGTGAGITWASVPNDEWEETQLKARRLVSLAGGVL
;
A
#
# COMPACT_ATOMS: atom_id res chain seq x y z
N MET A 1 -4.78 -52.47 47.65
CA MET A 1 -4.46 -51.88 49.00
C MET A 1 -4.23 -50.38 48.78
N ASN A 2 -5.15 -49.60 49.18
CA ASN A 2 -5.11 -48.15 49.47
C ASN A 2 -4.35 -47.97 50.80
N PRO A 3 -4.00 -46.73 51.27
CA PRO A 3 -4.11 -45.36 50.75
C PRO A 3 -2.87 -44.48 51.07
N CYS A 4 -2.82 -43.24 50.57
CA CYS A 4 -2.35 -42.12 51.40
C CYS A 4 -2.87 -40.79 50.87
N ARG A 5 -3.47 -40.10 51.81
CA ARG A 5 -4.14 -38.81 51.80
C ARG A 5 -3.18 -37.63 51.87
N GLY A 6 -3.68 -36.49 51.38
CA GLY A 6 -3.46 -35.16 52.01
C GLY A 6 -2.57 -34.26 51.17
N ILE A 7 -2.81 -33.04 50.91
CA ILE A 7 -3.49 -31.96 51.61
C ILE A 7 -3.82 -30.88 50.59
N CYS A 8 -5.08 -30.44 50.53
CA CYS A 8 -5.48 -29.22 49.84
C CYS A 8 -5.19 -28.00 50.70
N SER A 9 -4.61 -26.96 50.11
CA SER A 9 -4.67 -25.61 50.62
C SER A 9 -5.25 -24.66 49.57
N PRO A 10 -6.10 -23.73 49.93
CA PRO A 10 -6.91 -22.98 48.98
C PRO A 10 -6.19 -21.73 48.42
N LEU A 11 -6.42 -21.48 47.14
CA LEU A 11 -6.03 -20.25 46.43
C LEU A 11 -6.83 -19.04 46.95
N PRO A 12 -6.23 -17.84 47.07
CA PRO A 12 -6.93 -16.63 47.48
C PRO A 12 -7.80 -16.08 46.34
N ARG A 13 -9.01 -15.64 46.69
CA ARG A 13 -9.98 -14.97 45.82
C ARG A 13 -9.40 -13.63 45.31
N LEU A 14 -9.28 -13.46 44.01
CA LEU A 14 -9.10 -12.16 43.34
C LEU A 14 -10.43 -11.41 43.35
N SER A 15 -10.46 -10.32 44.09
CA SER A 15 -11.53 -9.34 44.15
C SER A 15 -11.67 -8.61 42.77
N ALA A 16 -12.88 -8.54 42.29
CA ALA A 16 -13.28 -7.82 41.09
C ALA A 16 -12.98 -6.32 41.22
N ILE A 17 -12.10 -5.79 40.34
CA ILE A 17 -11.95 -4.34 40.13
C ILE A 17 -12.89 -3.95 39.01
N ARG A 18 -13.96 -3.22 39.36
CA ARG A 18 -14.86 -2.57 38.37
C ARG A 18 -14.10 -1.41 37.70
N PRO A 19 -14.17 -1.23 36.37
CA PRO A 19 -13.67 -0.02 35.71
C PRO A 19 -14.62 1.15 36.03
N LYS A 20 -14.06 2.22 36.58
CA LYS A 20 -14.77 3.47 36.83
C LYS A 20 -15.03 4.18 35.49
N THR A 21 -16.30 4.42 35.22
CA THR A 21 -16.88 5.33 34.24
C THR A 21 -16.26 6.74 34.34
N ASN A 22 -15.43 7.15 33.36
CA ASN A 22 -15.01 8.55 33.19
C ASN A 22 -14.81 8.92 31.70
N ALA A 23 -15.59 8.34 30.78
CA ALA A 23 -15.56 8.72 29.35
C ALA A 23 -16.60 9.80 28.97
N VAL A 24 -17.55 10.15 29.84
CA VAL A 24 -18.65 11.07 29.50
C VAL A 24 -18.38 12.52 29.94
N HIS A 25 -17.44 12.75 30.84
CA HIS A 25 -17.11 14.12 31.31
C HIS A 25 -16.14 14.87 30.41
N PHE A 26 -15.35 14.17 29.57
CA PHE A 26 -14.32 14.77 28.72
C PHE A 26 -14.88 15.46 27.45
N LEU A 27 -16.13 15.19 27.09
CA LEU A 27 -16.76 15.75 25.88
C LEU A 27 -17.62 17.01 26.15
N ARG A 28 -17.84 17.39 27.40
CA ARG A 28 -18.63 18.60 27.75
C ARG A 28 -17.79 19.87 27.96
N GLU A 29 -16.53 19.76 28.36
CA GLU A 29 -15.68 20.94 28.60
C GLU A 29 -15.03 21.54 27.35
N ARG A 30 -15.02 20.85 26.21
CA ARG A 30 -14.44 21.36 24.96
C ARG A 30 -15.38 22.27 24.12
N ARG A 31 -16.60 22.55 24.59
CA ARG A 31 -17.51 23.49 23.89
C ARG A 31 -17.36 24.95 24.28
N SER A 32 -16.61 25.29 25.31
CA SER A 32 -16.46 26.64 25.83
C SER A 32 -15.16 27.38 25.48
N VAL A 33 -14.16 26.70 24.85
CA VAL A 33 -12.85 27.30 24.55
C VAL A 33 -12.71 27.72 23.06
N LEU A 34 -13.72 27.50 22.22
CA LEU A 34 -13.69 27.83 20.78
C LEU A 34 -14.42 29.16 20.42
N ARG A 35 -14.47 30.13 21.34
CA ARG A 35 -15.08 31.44 21.08
C ARG A 35 -14.20 32.67 21.40
N ALA A 36 -12.89 32.55 21.28
CA ALA A 36 -12.00 33.71 21.33
C ALA A 36 -10.89 33.55 20.32
N ASP A 37 -10.90 34.39 19.29
CA ASP A 37 -9.92 34.72 18.28
C ASP A 37 -10.30 34.40 16.81
N ASP A 38 -11.43 34.96 16.37
CA ASP A 38 -11.73 35.12 14.93
C ASP A 38 -11.68 36.60 14.53
N ARG A 39 -10.55 37.29 14.77
CA ARG A 39 -10.27 38.60 14.16
C ARG A 39 -8.84 38.67 13.66
N VAL A 40 -8.56 38.03 12.53
CA VAL A 40 -7.43 38.37 11.67
C VAL A 40 -8.03 38.91 10.35
N ARG A 41 -7.68 40.16 10.05
CA ARG A 41 -8.12 40.93 8.92
C ARG A 41 -7.89 40.21 7.58
N THR A 42 -8.97 40.12 6.81
CA THR A 42 -8.93 39.76 5.39
C THR A 42 -8.36 40.94 4.60
N GLY A 43 -7.23 40.74 3.99
CA GLY A 43 -6.65 41.58 2.97
C GLY A 43 -5.82 40.71 2.03
N ASP A 44 -6.37 40.52 0.84
CA ASP A 44 -5.71 40.06 -0.41
C ASP A 44 -4.75 38.88 -0.33
N LEU A 45 -5.27 37.74 -0.78
CA LEU A 45 -4.58 36.83 -1.69
C LEU A 45 -5.49 35.64 -2.04
N ASN A 46 -5.76 35.49 -3.33
CA ASN A 46 -6.54 34.39 -3.94
C ASN A 46 -5.76 33.07 -3.80
N LEU A 47 -5.80 32.46 -2.61
CA LEU A 47 -5.21 31.15 -2.32
C LEU A 47 -6.34 30.12 -2.36
N GLY A 48 -6.25 29.18 -3.29
CA GLY A 48 -7.11 28.02 -3.34
C GLY A 48 -7.28 27.43 -1.94
N LYS A 49 -8.52 27.21 -1.51
CA LYS A 49 -8.88 26.77 -0.16
C LYS A 49 -8.27 25.39 0.11
N VAL A 50 -7.17 25.34 0.85
CA VAL A 50 -6.74 24.09 1.48
C VAL A 50 -7.81 23.72 2.52
N PRO A 51 -8.44 22.56 2.43
CA PRO A 51 -9.49 22.20 3.37
C PRO A 51 -8.94 22.16 4.81
N ARG A 52 -9.60 22.87 5.74
CA ARG A 52 -9.19 23.01 7.16
C ARG A 52 -9.01 21.66 7.89
N TYR A 53 -9.61 20.56 7.41
CA TYR A 53 -9.46 19.24 7.97
C TYR A 53 -8.10 18.58 7.65
N GLN A 54 -7.46 18.89 6.51
CA GLN A 54 -6.12 18.38 6.19
C GLN A 54 -5.05 18.96 7.11
N LEU A 55 -5.10 20.25 7.40
CA LEU A 55 -4.22 20.87 8.39
C LEU A 55 -4.44 20.31 9.80
N ARG A 56 -5.67 19.90 10.11
CA ARG A 56 -6.01 19.28 11.39
C ARG A 56 -5.51 17.83 11.49
N TYR A 57 -5.63 17.07 10.41
CA TYR A 57 -5.12 15.69 10.33
C TYR A 57 -3.60 15.65 10.48
N VAL A 58 -2.86 16.49 9.74
CA VAL A 58 -1.40 16.61 9.86
C VAL A 58 -0.98 17.02 11.27
N ARG A 59 -1.72 17.92 11.92
CA ARG A 59 -1.45 18.37 13.28
C ARG A 59 -1.75 17.31 14.35
N GLU A 60 -2.77 16.49 14.16
CA GLU A 60 -3.13 15.42 15.08
C GLU A 60 -2.20 14.20 14.89
N VAL A 61 -1.78 13.89 13.67
CA VAL A 61 -0.80 12.83 13.36
C VAL A 61 0.60 13.23 13.85
N ALA A 62 1.03 14.48 13.65
CA ALA A 62 2.30 15.00 14.17
C ALA A 62 2.33 14.97 15.70
N LYS A 63 1.23 15.28 16.39
CA LYS A 63 1.13 15.18 17.86
C LYS A 63 1.10 13.77 18.39
N SER A 64 0.65 12.80 17.58
CA SER A 64 0.62 11.38 17.94
C SER A 64 1.97 10.68 17.79
N ILE A 65 2.82 11.17 16.87
CA ILE A 65 4.11 10.56 16.52
C ILE A 65 5.28 11.23 17.25
N VAL A 66 5.17 12.54 17.50
CA VAL A 66 6.23 13.31 18.16
C VAL A 66 5.62 13.94 19.42
N GLY A 67 6.07 13.51 20.60
CA GLY A 67 5.65 14.15 21.85
C GLY A 67 5.78 15.68 21.77
N GLU A 68 4.95 16.44 22.47
CA GLU A 68 4.72 17.90 22.39
C GLU A 68 5.98 18.81 22.35
N ALA A 69 7.19 18.28 22.37
CA ALA A 69 8.43 19.05 22.58
C ALA A 69 9.18 19.44 21.29
N ILE A 70 8.90 18.87 20.12
CA ILE A 70 9.65 19.19 18.88
C ILE A 70 8.71 19.26 17.68
N ALA A 71 7.96 20.33 17.56
CA ALA A 71 7.36 20.71 16.28
C ALA A 71 8.38 21.61 15.54
N PRO A 72 8.94 21.23 14.39
CA PRO A 72 9.82 22.09 13.65
C PRO A 72 9.05 23.35 13.19
N LYS A 73 9.63 24.51 13.41
CA LYS A 73 9.14 25.78 12.86
C LYS A 73 9.42 25.77 11.35
N TRP A 74 8.40 25.39 10.56
CA TRP A 74 8.47 25.50 9.11
C TRP A 74 8.37 26.98 8.72
N GLU A 75 9.40 27.52 8.08
CA GLU A 75 9.28 28.77 7.38
C GLU A 75 8.52 28.51 6.08
N CYS A 76 7.39 29.16 5.91
CA CYS A 76 6.44 28.97 4.80
C CYS A 76 7.07 29.23 3.41
N ASN A 77 8.26 29.83 3.36
CA ASN A 77 8.99 30.15 2.15
C ASN A 77 9.73 28.95 1.54
N ASP A 78 10.29 28.05 2.35
CA ASP A 78 11.04 26.89 1.83
C ASP A 78 10.13 25.88 1.14
N TYR A 79 8.95 25.66 1.70
CA TYR A 79 7.93 24.78 1.09
C TYR A 79 7.45 25.33 -0.27
N ARG A 80 7.21 26.65 -0.38
CA ARG A 80 6.79 27.29 -1.64
C ARG A 80 7.87 27.19 -2.71
N TYR A 81 9.13 27.40 -2.36
CA TYR A 81 10.23 27.31 -3.33
C TYR A 81 10.42 25.91 -3.89
N LEU A 82 10.30 24.88 -3.06
CA LEU A 82 10.42 23.48 -3.46
C LEU A 82 9.23 23.02 -4.33
N VAL A 83 8.06 23.61 -4.15
CA VAL A 83 6.81 23.23 -4.87
C VAL A 83 6.62 24.02 -6.18
N THR A 84 7.13 25.26 -6.27
CA THR A 84 6.97 26.11 -7.46
C THR A 84 8.04 25.87 -8.53
N SER A 85 9.11 25.13 -8.23
CA SER A 85 10.04 24.67 -9.26
C SER A 85 9.34 23.69 -10.19
N SER A 86 9.18 24.05 -11.45
CA SER A 86 8.60 23.31 -12.59
C SER A 86 7.66 22.14 -12.22
N GLN A 87 6.42 22.19 -12.69
CA GLN A 87 5.42 21.10 -12.49
C GLN A 87 5.92 19.73 -12.97
N ASN A 88 7.01 19.68 -13.73
CA ASN A 88 7.64 18.48 -14.25
C ASN A 88 8.92 18.06 -13.51
N ALA A 89 9.38 18.80 -12.49
CA ALA A 89 10.55 18.38 -11.73
C ALA A 89 10.30 17.03 -11.05
N PRO A 90 11.27 16.08 -11.07
CA PRO A 90 11.15 14.81 -10.37
C PRO A 90 10.77 15.00 -8.90
N ILE A 91 9.84 14.16 -8.42
CA ILE A 91 9.31 14.23 -7.07
C ILE A 91 8.88 12.82 -6.62
N PHE A 92 9.06 12.56 -5.33
CA PHE A 92 8.51 11.38 -4.68
C PHE A 92 7.74 11.78 -3.43
N TRP A 93 6.62 11.11 -3.16
CA TRP A 93 5.87 11.28 -1.92
C TRP A 93 5.27 9.96 -1.44
N MET A 94 5.43 9.65 -0.16
CA MET A 94 4.78 8.53 0.51
C MET A 94 4.65 8.81 2.02
N ASN A 95 3.46 8.63 2.58
CA ASN A 95 3.22 8.73 4.02
C ASN A 95 3.72 10.04 4.67
N GLY A 96 3.54 11.18 3.99
CA GLY A 96 4.01 12.47 4.49
C GLY A 96 5.49 12.77 4.19
N ARG A 97 6.25 11.83 3.67
CA ARG A 97 7.64 12.02 3.27
C ARG A 97 7.71 12.53 1.83
N LEU A 98 8.10 13.77 1.65
CA LEU A 98 8.28 14.43 0.36
C LEU A 98 9.75 14.50 0.01
N ALA A 99 10.13 13.98 -1.17
CA ALA A 99 11.50 14.03 -1.68
C ALA A 99 11.57 14.80 -3.01
N THR A 100 12.56 15.69 -3.12
CA THR A 100 12.83 16.55 -4.27
C THR A 100 14.36 16.67 -4.50
N GLY A 101 14.77 17.35 -5.57
CA GLY A 101 16.20 17.45 -5.87
C GLY A 101 16.76 16.13 -6.40
N HIS A 102 16.14 15.62 -7.48
CA HIS A 102 16.62 14.41 -8.17
C HIS A 102 18.06 14.59 -8.63
N SER A 103 18.96 13.71 -8.20
CA SER A 103 20.39 13.77 -8.50
C SER A 103 20.90 12.60 -9.34
N GLN A 104 20.24 11.44 -9.27
CA GLN A 104 20.68 10.24 -9.97
C GLN A 104 19.51 9.31 -10.27
N SER A 105 19.57 8.56 -11.38
CA SER A 105 18.71 7.42 -11.67
C SER A 105 19.52 6.14 -11.86
N SER A 106 18.96 4.99 -11.48
CA SER A 106 19.61 3.69 -11.63
C SER A 106 18.60 2.59 -11.95
N ASN A 107 19.04 1.59 -12.71
CA ASN A 107 18.32 0.35 -12.94
C ASN A 107 18.96 -0.84 -12.22
N ASP A 108 20.00 -0.58 -11.40
CA ASP A 108 20.71 -1.59 -10.62
C ASP A 108 20.41 -1.38 -9.12
N PRO A 109 19.82 -2.37 -8.42
CA PRO A 109 19.54 -2.25 -6.99
C PRO A 109 20.80 -2.09 -6.11
N ALA A 110 22.00 -2.37 -6.62
CA ALA A 110 23.24 -2.09 -5.90
C ALA A 110 23.44 -0.59 -5.58
N CYS A 111 22.77 0.33 -6.30
CA CYS A 111 22.81 1.76 -5.99
C CYS A 111 22.30 2.09 -4.58
N LEU A 112 21.43 1.25 -4.01
CA LEU A 112 20.81 1.44 -2.70
C LEU A 112 21.80 1.27 -1.52
N GLU A 113 22.97 0.68 -1.78
CA GLU A 113 24.01 0.45 -0.76
C GLU A 113 24.78 1.74 -0.42
N ASP A 114 24.57 2.83 -1.15
CA ASP A 114 25.21 4.12 -0.88
C ASP A 114 24.63 4.89 0.33
N GLY A 115 23.52 4.37 0.90
CA GLY A 115 22.87 4.94 2.08
C GLY A 115 22.02 6.18 1.84
N GLY A 116 21.97 6.70 0.61
CA GLY A 116 21.13 7.83 0.21
C GLY A 116 19.65 7.51 0.20
N PHE A 117 18.81 8.54 0.03
CA PHE A 117 17.38 8.37 -0.14
C PHE A 117 17.06 8.06 -1.60
N TRP A 118 16.50 6.89 -1.84
CA TRP A 118 16.10 6.40 -3.15
C TRP A 118 14.61 6.11 -3.19
N ALA A 119 13.90 6.74 -4.12
CA ALA A 119 12.58 6.26 -4.53
C ALA A 119 12.75 5.06 -5.48
N VAL A 120 11.97 4.02 -5.27
CA VAL A 120 12.12 2.73 -5.95
C VAL A 120 10.80 2.28 -6.56
N SER A 121 10.86 1.75 -7.77
CA SER A 121 9.79 1.01 -8.43
C SER A 121 10.35 -0.25 -9.07
N THR A 122 9.65 -1.39 -8.91
CA THR A 122 9.91 -2.59 -9.69
C THR A 122 8.71 -2.92 -10.57
N THR A 123 8.94 -3.62 -11.69
CA THR A 123 7.87 -4.23 -12.46
C THR A 123 7.57 -5.64 -11.95
N PHE A 124 6.42 -6.18 -12.34
CA PHE A 124 6.09 -7.61 -12.10
C PHE A 124 7.12 -8.54 -12.74
N GLU A 125 7.66 -8.16 -13.88
CA GLU A 125 8.66 -8.90 -14.64
C GLU A 125 10.06 -8.87 -14.00
N GLY A 126 10.28 -8.00 -13.00
CA GLY A 126 11.52 -7.89 -12.26
C GLY A 126 12.43 -6.74 -12.68
N ASP A 127 12.01 -5.87 -13.60
CA ASP A 127 12.77 -4.66 -13.92
C ASP A 127 12.82 -3.75 -12.68
N PHE A 128 13.99 -3.27 -12.34
CA PHE A 128 14.23 -2.35 -11.24
C PHE A 128 14.49 -0.95 -11.74
N ARG A 129 13.90 0.05 -11.10
CA ARG A 129 14.14 1.48 -11.36
C ARG A 129 14.18 2.25 -10.05
N ALA A 130 15.18 3.11 -9.89
CA ALA A 130 15.32 3.97 -8.73
C ALA A 130 15.75 5.38 -9.11
N ALA A 131 15.35 6.35 -8.30
CA ALA A 131 15.79 7.73 -8.39
C ALA A 131 16.23 8.24 -7.02
N LYS A 132 17.44 8.83 -6.95
CA LYS A 132 18.00 9.44 -5.76
C LYS A 132 17.51 10.87 -5.61
N PHE A 133 17.18 11.25 -4.38
CA PHE A 133 16.75 12.60 -4.04
C PHE A 133 17.60 13.16 -2.89
N ASP A 134 18.04 14.41 -3.06
CA ASP A 134 18.93 15.05 -2.10
C ASP A 134 18.18 15.78 -0.97
N HIS A 135 16.91 16.13 -1.19
CA HIS A 135 16.09 16.85 -0.22
C HIS A 135 14.86 16.02 0.16
N VAL A 136 14.80 15.61 1.44
CA VAL A 136 13.69 14.84 2.00
C VAL A 136 13.13 15.56 3.21
N ILE A 137 11.84 15.84 3.19
CA ILE A 137 11.13 16.54 4.27
C ILE A 137 9.81 15.85 4.60
N GLU A 138 9.31 16.07 5.80
CA GLU A 138 7.93 15.71 6.14
C GLU A 138 7.00 16.85 5.69
N ALA A 139 6.16 16.57 4.70
CA ALA A 139 5.23 17.53 4.13
C ALA A 139 4.02 16.82 3.49
N PRO A 140 2.86 17.48 3.42
CA PRO A 140 1.75 16.98 2.61
C PRO A 140 2.14 16.97 1.13
N PHE A 141 1.46 16.12 0.35
CA PHE A 141 1.65 16.13 -1.09
C PHE A 141 1.21 17.50 -1.68
N PRO A 142 2.01 18.10 -2.56
CA PRO A 142 1.66 19.36 -3.21
C PRO A 142 0.40 19.20 -4.06
N GLN A 143 -0.67 19.91 -3.69
CA GLN A 143 -1.93 19.84 -4.41
C GLN A 143 -1.80 20.42 -5.81
N THR A 144 -2.19 19.64 -6.80
CA THR A 144 -2.17 20.00 -8.22
C THR A 144 -3.55 19.72 -8.83
N PRO A 145 -4.09 20.62 -9.65
CA PRO A 145 -5.35 20.37 -10.33
C PRO A 145 -5.22 19.20 -11.30
N TRP A 146 -6.32 18.45 -11.47
CA TRP A 146 -6.45 17.40 -12.47
C TRP A 146 -7.59 17.73 -13.40
N GLU A 147 -7.31 17.77 -14.69
CA GLU A 147 -8.32 17.83 -15.71
C GLU A 147 -8.76 16.39 -16.03
N LYS A 148 -10.03 16.08 -15.79
CA LYS A 148 -10.56 14.75 -16.06
C LYS A 148 -10.42 14.42 -17.52
N ILE A 149 -9.82 13.27 -17.80
CA ILE A 149 -9.69 12.76 -19.17
C ILE A 149 -11.07 12.42 -19.75
N SER A 150 -11.20 12.55 -21.04
CA SER A 150 -12.36 12.12 -21.82
C SER A 150 -11.98 10.89 -22.66
N GLY A 151 -12.99 10.12 -23.07
CA GLY A 151 -12.81 8.93 -23.91
C GLY A 151 -13.17 7.64 -23.20
N THR A 152 -12.96 6.52 -23.89
CA THR A 152 -13.30 5.18 -23.41
C THR A 152 -12.03 4.40 -23.09
N TRP A 153 -11.97 3.83 -21.90
CA TRP A 153 -10.90 2.93 -21.50
C TRP A 153 -11.04 1.60 -22.22
N SER A 154 -9.96 1.10 -22.76
CA SER A 154 -9.86 -0.25 -23.30
C SER A 154 -9.41 -1.23 -22.23
N SER A 155 -9.80 -2.49 -22.35
CA SER A 155 -9.38 -3.57 -21.47
C SER A 155 -8.66 -4.65 -22.24
N SER A 156 -7.59 -5.22 -21.68
CA SER A 156 -6.84 -6.34 -22.28
C SER A 156 -7.65 -7.62 -22.41
N PHE A 157 -8.72 -7.78 -21.61
CA PHE A 157 -9.71 -8.84 -21.71
C PHE A 157 -11.11 -8.24 -21.68
N ASN A 158 -12.00 -8.73 -22.53
CA ASN A 158 -13.43 -8.58 -22.31
C ASN A 158 -13.92 -9.62 -21.29
N GLU A 159 -15.21 -9.53 -20.89
CA GLU A 159 -15.80 -10.41 -19.88
C GLU A 159 -15.64 -11.89 -20.23
N SER A 160 -16.01 -12.31 -21.44
CA SER A 160 -15.95 -13.72 -21.87
C SER A 160 -14.50 -14.24 -21.91
N GLN A 161 -13.55 -13.44 -22.31
CA GLN A 161 -12.14 -13.79 -22.32
C GLN A 161 -11.59 -13.95 -20.89
N TYR A 162 -11.97 -13.04 -19.99
CA TYR A 162 -11.54 -13.12 -18.60
C TYR A 162 -12.15 -14.34 -17.89
N ILE A 163 -13.42 -14.63 -18.12
CA ILE A 163 -14.11 -15.84 -17.63
C ILE A 163 -13.42 -17.11 -18.14
N ALA A 164 -13.03 -17.15 -19.42
CA ALA A 164 -12.29 -18.27 -19.98
C ALA A 164 -10.92 -18.43 -19.30
N TYR A 165 -10.22 -17.32 -19.04
CA TYR A 165 -8.95 -17.34 -18.32
C TYR A 165 -9.13 -17.86 -16.88
N VAL A 166 -10.15 -17.40 -16.13
CA VAL A 166 -10.46 -17.91 -14.79
C VAL A 166 -10.71 -19.42 -14.82
N ASN A 167 -11.47 -19.93 -15.80
CA ASN A 167 -11.73 -21.37 -15.94
C ASN A 167 -10.42 -22.15 -16.19
N LYS A 168 -9.52 -21.63 -17.03
CA LYS A 168 -8.22 -22.24 -17.27
C LYS A 168 -7.35 -22.30 -16.00
N VAL A 169 -7.36 -21.22 -15.18
CA VAL A 169 -6.70 -21.27 -13.87
C VAL A 169 -7.31 -22.33 -12.97
N LYS A 170 -8.64 -22.47 -12.94
CA LYS A 170 -9.31 -23.53 -12.16
C LYS A 170 -8.95 -24.94 -12.62
N GLU A 171 -8.74 -25.16 -13.92
CA GLU A 171 -8.21 -26.42 -14.43
C GLU A 171 -6.80 -26.73 -13.88
N HIS A 172 -5.91 -25.74 -13.85
CA HIS A 172 -4.59 -25.89 -13.23
C HIS A 172 -4.66 -26.17 -11.73
N VAL A 173 -5.63 -25.56 -11.01
CA VAL A 173 -5.90 -25.89 -9.61
C VAL A 173 -6.39 -27.34 -9.47
N ALA A 174 -7.33 -27.77 -10.30
CA ALA A 174 -7.82 -29.17 -10.30
C ALA A 174 -6.72 -30.21 -10.55
N GLN A 175 -5.75 -29.87 -11.38
CA GLN A 175 -4.59 -30.70 -11.69
C GLN A 175 -3.50 -30.67 -10.60
N GLY A 176 -3.64 -29.80 -9.58
CA GLY A 176 -2.67 -29.66 -8.50
C GLY A 176 -1.42 -28.85 -8.84
N TRP A 177 -1.40 -28.12 -9.97
CA TRP A 177 -0.27 -27.29 -10.39
C TRP A 177 -0.14 -26.00 -9.55
N VAL A 178 -1.27 -25.41 -9.16
CA VAL A 178 -1.35 -24.20 -8.36
C VAL A 178 -2.48 -24.32 -7.34
N TYR A 179 -2.38 -23.58 -6.25
CA TYR A 179 -3.48 -23.41 -5.28
C TYR A 179 -4.26 -22.14 -5.57
N GLN A 180 -3.54 -21.12 -6.05
CA GLN A 180 -4.09 -19.81 -6.40
C GLN A 180 -3.25 -19.18 -7.50
N VAL A 181 -3.92 -18.42 -8.39
CA VAL A 181 -3.29 -17.49 -9.33
C VAL A 181 -4.02 -16.16 -9.22
N ASN A 182 -3.30 -15.07 -9.11
CA ASN A 182 -3.88 -13.73 -9.21
C ASN A 182 -4.03 -13.37 -10.70
N ALA A 183 -5.23 -13.62 -11.26
CA ALA A 183 -5.55 -13.33 -12.65
C ALA A 183 -5.82 -11.83 -12.83
N CYS A 184 -5.08 -11.19 -13.75
CA CYS A 184 -5.13 -9.76 -13.94
C CYS A 184 -5.55 -9.36 -15.36
N ARG A 185 -6.04 -8.13 -15.47
CA ARG A 185 -6.23 -7.44 -16.75
C ARG A 185 -5.76 -6.00 -16.64
N GLU A 186 -5.32 -5.46 -17.73
CA GLU A 186 -4.97 -4.06 -17.87
C GLU A 186 -6.16 -3.27 -18.44
N ILE A 187 -6.35 -2.09 -17.88
CA ILE A 187 -7.27 -1.06 -18.39
C ILE A 187 -6.40 0.10 -18.85
N SER A 188 -6.50 0.54 -20.10
CA SER A 188 -5.66 1.58 -20.66
C SER A 188 -6.43 2.55 -21.53
N ILE A 189 -5.93 3.79 -21.62
CA ILE A 189 -6.47 4.81 -22.50
C ILE A 189 -5.33 5.57 -23.16
N ASP A 190 -5.47 5.81 -24.47
CA ASP A 190 -4.52 6.60 -25.24
C ASP A 190 -4.87 8.07 -25.10
N VAL A 191 -4.22 8.74 -24.15
CA VAL A 191 -4.40 10.17 -23.87
C VAL A 191 -3.05 10.80 -23.54
N HIS A 192 -2.89 12.04 -24.01
CA HIS A 192 -1.74 12.83 -23.61
C HIS A 192 -2.01 13.53 -22.28
N VAL A 193 -1.30 13.09 -21.22
CA VAL A 193 -1.25 13.80 -19.94
C VAL A 193 0.20 14.14 -19.64
N GLU A 194 0.45 15.32 -19.12
CA GLU A 194 1.81 15.77 -18.82
C GLU A 194 2.43 14.93 -17.69
N ASN A 195 1.71 14.79 -16.59
CA ASN A 195 2.08 13.96 -15.45
C ASN A 195 0.83 13.58 -14.62
N LEU A 196 1.00 12.69 -13.65
CA LEU A 196 -0.09 12.17 -12.82
C LEU A 196 -0.26 12.89 -11.46
N ARG A 197 0.41 14.03 -11.21
CA ARG A 197 0.35 14.76 -9.91
C ARG A 197 -1.08 15.15 -9.54
N GLY A 198 -1.81 15.73 -10.48
CA GLY A 198 -3.19 16.15 -10.27
C GLY A 198 -4.11 14.96 -9.98
N LEU A 199 -3.92 13.85 -10.70
CA LEU A 199 -4.65 12.62 -10.42
C LEU A 199 -4.34 12.07 -9.02
N PHE A 200 -3.07 12.11 -8.61
CA PHE A 200 -2.69 11.67 -7.27
C PHE A 200 -3.30 12.57 -6.17
N SER A 201 -3.41 13.87 -6.40
CA SER A 201 -4.14 14.77 -5.49
C SER A 201 -5.59 14.33 -5.30
N LEU A 202 -6.30 13.98 -6.39
CA LEU A 202 -7.67 13.45 -6.32
C LEU A 202 -7.73 12.08 -5.64
N ILE A 203 -6.72 11.22 -5.86
CA ILE A 203 -6.63 9.92 -5.20
C ILE A 203 -6.53 10.08 -3.69
N LEU A 204 -5.68 10.98 -3.19
CA LEU A 204 -5.53 11.23 -1.76
C LEU A 204 -6.83 11.73 -1.11
N GLU A 205 -7.62 12.52 -1.83
CA GLU A 205 -8.91 13.01 -1.36
C GLU A 205 -10.03 11.95 -1.46
N GLY A 206 -10.11 11.29 -2.61
CA GLY A 206 -11.23 10.43 -2.97
C GLY A 206 -11.06 8.97 -2.59
N ASN A 207 -9.82 8.50 -2.40
CA ASN A 207 -9.51 7.10 -2.07
C ASN A 207 -8.24 6.98 -1.22
N PRO A 208 -8.23 7.57 0.00
CA PRO A 208 -7.05 7.51 0.86
C PRO A 208 -6.67 6.05 1.16
N ALA A 209 -5.37 5.77 1.09
CA ALA A 209 -4.83 4.44 1.34
C ALA A 209 -3.57 4.52 2.20
N PRO A 210 -3.30 3.52 3.07
CA PRO A 210 -2.20 3.58 4.04
C PRO A 210 -0.82 3.64 3.38
N TRP A 211 -0.67 3.13 2.17
CA TRP A 211 0.58 3.12 1.42
C TRP A 211 0.45 3.89 0.11
N ALA A 212 -0.35 4.97 0.11
CA ALA A 212 -0.44 5.86 -1.04
C ALA A 212 0.91 6.46 -1.36
N CYS A 213 1.29 6.45 -2.65
CA CYS A 213 2.61 6.86 -3.10
C CYS A 213 2.53 7.52 -4.48
N TYR A 214 3.28 8.60 -4.65
CA TYR A 214 3.52 9.22 -5.95
C TYR A 214 5.01 9.20 -6.28
N PHE A 215 5.35 8.73 -7.46
CA PHE A 215 6.73 8.70 -7.91
C PHE A 215 6.86 9.18 -9.36
N GLN A 216 7.50 10.33 -9.54
CA GLN A 216 7.83 10.91 -10.83
C GLN A 216 9.34 11.13 -10.95
N ALA A 217 9.94 10.53 -11.96
CA ALA A 217 11.35 10.69 -12.33
C ALA A 217 11.49 10.41 -13.84
N PRO A 218 12.66 10.61 -14.47
CA PRO A 218 12.84 10.29 -15.88
C PRO A 218 12.41 8.86 -16.21
N GLY A 219 11.40 8.72 -17.09
CA GLY A 219 10.81 7.45 -17.49
C GLY A 219 9.92 6.76 -16.46
N ILE A 220 9.56 7.45 -15.38
CA ILE A 220 8.67 6.96 -14.32
C ILE A 220 7.61 8.01 -14.02
N ASP A 221 6.33 7.62 -14.02
CA ASP A 221 5.24 8.46 -13.52
C ASP A 221 4.14 7.51 -13.00
N ILE A 222 4.06 7.39 -11.69
CA ILE A 222 3.20 6.41 -10.99
C ILE A 222 2.43 7.11 -9.87
N ALA A 223 1.09 6.94 -9.88
CA ALA A 223 0.19 7.38 -8.82
C ALA A 223 -0.49 6.16 -8.19
N SER A 224 -0.23 5.90 -6.93
CA SER A 224 -0.64 4.68 -6.23
C SER A 224 -1.55 4.96 -5.03
N ALA A 225 -2.66 4.22 -4.94
CA ALA A 225 -3.53 4.12 -3.77
C ALA A 225 -3.38 2.72 -3.11
N SER A 226 -2.16 2.21 -3.00
CA SER A 226 -1.93 0.87 -2.46
C SER A 226 -2.38 0.74 -1.01
N PRO A 227 -3.18 -0.28 -0.68
CA PRO A 227 -3.50 -0.61 0.70
C PRO A 227 -2.46 -1.53 1.36
N GLU A 228 -1.54 -2.15 0.60
CA GLU A 228 -0.78 -3.32 1.03
C GLU A 228 0.71 -3.03 1.19
N LEU A 229 1.28 -3.39 2.34
CA LEU A 229 2.71 -3.33 2.61
C LEU A 229 3.41 -4.54 1.99
N PHE A 230 4.32 -4.27 1.05
CA PHE A 230 5.22 -5.29 0.51
C PHE A 230 6.37 -5.59 1.46
N LEU A 231 7.14 -4.57 1.84
CA LEU A 231 8.27 -4.72 2.74
C LEU A 231 8.53 -3.43 3.53
N LYS A 232 8.62 -3.55 4.85
CA LYS A 232 9.22 -2.57 5.73
C LYS A 232 10.50 -3.15 6.30
N ARG A 233 11.59 -2.37 6.28
CA ARG A 233 12.88 -2.72 6.90
C ARG A 233 13.29 -1.64 7.90
N GLU A 234 13.73 -2.06 9.06
CA GLU A 234 14.33 -1.23 10.10
C GLU A 234 15.56 -1.97 10.64
N GLY A 235 16.75 -1.60 10.17
CA GLY A 235 17.97 -2.33 10.45
C GLY A 235 17.94 -3.75 9.85
N LYS A 236 18.03 -4.75 10.71
CA LYS A 236 17.89 -6.16 10.31
C LYS A 236 16.46 -6.69 10.35
N ARG A 237 15.54 -5.98 11.01
CA ARG A 237 14.14 -6.42 11.09
C ARG A 237 13.41 -6.08 9.81
N VAL A 238 12.70 -7.07 9.28
CA VAL A 238 11.83 -6.91 8.11
C VAL A 238 10.41 -7.36 8.43
N ARG A 239 9.43 -6.69 7.80
CA ARG A 239 8.00 -7.03 7.90
C ARG A 239 7.32 -6.90 6.55
N THR A 240 6.40 -7.83 6.29
CA THR A 240 5.42 -7.77 5.21
C THR A 240 4.01 -7.96 5.79
N SER A 241 3.01 -7.31 5.18
CA SER A 241 1.64 -7.32 5.73
C SER A 241 0.62 -7.55 4.61
N PRO A 242 0.47 -8.80 4.14
CA PRO A 242 -0.51 -9.12 3.10
C PRO A 242 -1.95 -8.92 3.59
N ILE A 243 -2.79 -8.50 2.65
CA ILE A 243 -4.22 -8.30 2.84
C ILE A 243 -4.99 -9.34 2.02
N LYS A 244 -5.91 -10.05 2.65
CA LYS A 244 -6.94 -10.87 2.00
C LYS A 244 -8.25 -10.68 2.74
N GLY A 245 -9.33 -10.44 1.99
CA GLY A 245 -10.60 -10.04 2.56
C GLY A 245 -10.70 -8.53 2.77
N THR A 246 -11.69 -7.94 2.12
CA THR A 246 -12.08 -6.54 2.27
C THR A 246 -13.59 -6.48 2.38
N ALA A 247 -14.08 -5.80 3.40
CA ALA A 247 -15.49 -5.68 3.67
C ALA A 247 -15.89 -4.24 4.01
N PRO A 248 -17.16 -3.85 3.95
CA PRO A 248 -17.62 -2.55 4.39
C PRO A 248 -17.30 -2.29 5.86
N ALA A 249 -17.12 -1.01 6.22
CA ALA A 249 -16.90 -0.60 7.60
C ALA A 249 -18.00 -1.14 8.52
N GLY A 250 -17.61 -1.66 9.69
CA GLY A 250 -18.51 -2.29 10.64
C GLY A 250 -18.63 -3.81 10.50
N THR A 251 -18.03 -4.42 9.48
CA THR A 251 -17.94 -5.89 9.39
C THR A 251 -17.08 -6.41 10.54
N VAL A 252 -17.64 -7.35 11.32
CA VAL A 252 -17.00 -7.91 12.52
C VAL A 252 -16.27 -9.23 12.21
N ASP A 253 -16.77 -9.98 11.22
CA ASP A 253 -16.21 -11.28 10.88
C ASP A 253 -16.12 -11.49 9.37
N PHE A 254 -15.02 -12.07 8.93
CA PHE A 254 -14.77 -12.45 7.55
C PHE A 254 -15.14 -13.92 7.32
N GLY A 255 -15.56 -14.23 6.09
CA GLY A 255 -15.95 -15.59 5.70
C GLY A 255 -14.77 -16.59 5.80
N MET A 256 -15.12 -17.87 5.84
CA MET A 256 -14.12 -18.96 5.85
C MET A 256 -13.20 -18.91 4.61
N LYS A 257 -13.70 -18.47 3.45
CA LYS A 257 -12.91 -18.28 2.22
C LYS A 257 -11.79 -17.28 2.44
N ASP A 258 -12.14 -16.05 2.93
CA ASP A 258 -11.15 -14.98 3.15
C ASP A 258 -10.06 -15.39 4.15
N LYS A 259 -10.47 -16.07 5.24
CA LYS A 259 -9.54 -16.58 6.25
C LYS A 259 -8.60 -17.63 5.68
N ALA A 260 -9.11 -18.58 4.90
CA ALA A 260 -8.30 -19.63 4.27
C ALA A 260 -7.32 -19.06 3.24
N GLU A 261 -7.74 -18.10 2.43
CA GLU A 261 -6.88 -17.39 1.48
C GLU A 261 -5.79 -16.60 2.19
N ASN A 262 -6.13 -15.90 3.29
CA ASN A 262 -5.15 -15.16 4.07
C ASN A 262 -4.08 -16.08 4.67
N VAL A 263 -4.47 -17.20 5.29
CA VAL A 263 -3.54 -18.19 5.85
C VAL A 263 -2.61 -18.76 4.78
N MET A 264 -3.13 -19.08 3.60
CA MET A 264 -2.32 -19.57 2.48
C MET A 264 -1.28 -18.53 2.03
N ILE A 265 -1.67 -17.26 1.93
CA ILE A 265 -0.74 -16.18 1.57
C ILE A 265 0.27 -15.92 2.69
N VAL A 266 -0.13 -16.01 3.95
CA VAL A 266 0.82 -15.93 5.08
C VAL A 266 1.91 -17.01 4.96
N ASP A 267 1.55 -18.25 4.62
CA ASP A 267 2.55 -19.30 4.45
C ASP A 267 3.48 -19.05 3.25
N LEU A 268 2.94 -18.54 2.14
CA LEU A 268 3.74 -18.11 0.99
C LEU A 268 4.72 -16.99 1.38
N MET A 269 4.27 -15.97 2.11
CA MET A 269 5.13 -14.85 2.52
C MET A 269 6.16 -15.25 3.57
N ARG A 270 5.83 -16.23 4.44
CA ARG A 270 6.82 -16.86 5.35
C ARG A 270 7.93 -17.55 4.57
N ASN A 271 7.57 -18.27 3.52
CA ASN A 271 8.56 -18.93 2.63
C ASN A 271 9.42 -17.87 1.92
N ASP A 272 8.84 -16.80 1.42
CA ASP A 272 9.58 -15.71 0.76
C ASP A 272 10.58 -15.07 1.73
N LEU A 273 10.14 -14.63 2.93
CA LEU A 273 11.03 -14.06 3.94
C LEU A 273 12.09 -15.08 4.42
N GLY A 274 11.76 -16.36 4.48
CA GLY A 274 12.70 -17.42 4.84
C GLY A 274 13.92 -17.52 3.94
N GLN A 275 13.84 -17.02 2.71
CA GLN A 275 14.98 -17.01 1.78
C GLN A 275 16.06 -15.99 2.17
N ILE A 276 15.67 -14.85 2.76
CA ILE A 276 16.54 -13.73 3.13
C ILE A 276 16.77 -13.59 4.64
N CYS A 277 15.95 -14.22 5.47
CA CYS A 277 16.01 -14.12 6.93
C CYS A 277 16.82 -15.28 7.55
N LYS A 278 17.32 -15.06 8.77
CA LYS A 278 17.97 -16.07 9.59
C LYS A 278 17.02 -17.24 9.86
N SER A 279 17.52 -18.44 9.85
CA SER A 279 16.73 -19.64 10.15
C SER A 279 16.08 -19.52 11.54
N GLY A 280 14.77 -19.81 11.61
CA GLY A 280 13.99 -19.73 12.84
C GLY A 280 13.57 -18.32 13.27
N SER A 281 13.96 -17.25 12.55
CA SER A 281 13.59 -15.87 12.89
C SER A 281 12.24 -15.42 12.32
N VAL A 282 11.72 -16.15 11.32
CA VAL A 282 10.44 -15.77 10.69
C VAL A 282 9.28 -16.16 11.58
N THR A 283 8.49 -15.15 11.97
CA THR A 283 7.33 -15.27 12.87
C THR A 283 6.10 -14.61 12.27
N VAL A 284 4.92 -14.92 12.83
CA VAL A 284 3.65 -14.30 12.47
C VAL A 284 3.06 -13.65 13.73
N PRO A 285 3.50 -12.44 14.10
CA PRO A 285 3.07 -11.79 15.33
C PRO A 285 1.59 -11.42 15.31
N ARG A 286 1.00 -11.24 14.13
CA ARG A 286 -0.41 -10.91 13.97
C ARG A 286 -0.99 -11.73 12.81
N LEU A 287 -1.98 -12.56 13.11
CA LEU A 287 -2.66 -13.41 12.13
C LEU A 287 -4.14 -13.08 12.09
N LEU A 288 -4.73 -12.92 10.89
CA LEU A 288 -6.15 -12.71 10.65
C LEU A 288 -6.73 -11.52 11.46
N SER A 289 -6.01 -10.44 11.56
CA SER A 289 -6.43 -9.24 12.29
C SER A 289 -7.23 -8.31 11.39
N THR A 290 -8.22 -7.63 11.95
CA THR A 290 -8.99 -6.62 11.23
C THR A 290 -8.34 -5.26 11.36
N GLU A 291 -8.17 -4.56 10.24
CA GLU A 291 -7.75 -3.16 10.18
C GLU A 291 -8.87 -2.30 9.61
N VAL A 292 -9.25 -1.28 10.38
CA VAL A 292 -10.32 -0.34 9.98
C VAL A 292 -9.71 0.81 9.21
N HIS A 293 -10.23 1.03 8.00
CA HIS A 293 -9.91 2.15 7.13
C HIS A 293 -11.18 2.97 6.85
N PRO A 294 -11.08 4.21 6.34
CA PRO A 294 -12.25 4.99 5.97
C PRO A 294 -13.18 4.24 5.01
N GLY A 295 -14.33 3.81 5.52
CA GLY A 295 -15.36 3.09 4.75
C GLY A 295 -15.13 1.59 4.53
N LEU A 296 -14.01 1.01 4.97
CA LEU A 296 -13.63 -0.38 4.73
C LEU A 296 -12.99 -1.01 5.97
N VAL A 297 -13.03 -2.35 6.01
CA VAL A 297 -12.25 -3.18 6.95
C VAL A 297 -11.45 -4.18 6.13
N HIS A 298 -10.18 -4.34 6.44
CA HIS A 298 -9.30 -5.34 5.82
C HIS A 298 -8.93 -6.44 6.79
N LEU A 299 -8.79 -7.66 6.28
CA LEU A 299 -8.21 -8.79 7.00
C LEU A 299 -6.71 -8.85 6.70
N VAL A 300 -5.88 -8.53 7.68
CA VAL A 300 -4.43 -8.34 7.55
C VAL A 300 -3.68 -9.32 8.44
N SER A 301 -2.56 -9.82 7.96
CA SER A 301 -1.61 -10.58 8.78
C SER A 301 -0.21 -9.97 8.66
N ASP A 302 0.56 -9.96 9.74
CA ASP A 302 1.95 -9.51 9.71
C ASP A 302 2.89 -10.72 9.78
N ILE A 303 3.89 -10.71 8.92
CA ILE A 303 4.99 -11.66 8.92
C ILE A 303 6.28 -10.86 9.12
N GLU A 304 7.08 -11.24 10.10
CA GLU A 304 8.32 -10.56 10.45
C GLU A 304 9.49 -11.55 10.44
N GLY A 305 10.70 -11.03 10.20
CA GLY A 305 11.93 -11.81 10.26
C GLY A 305 13.15 -10.94 10.52
N GLU A 306 14.27 -11.57 10.83
CA GLU A 306 15.58 -10.93 10.94
C GLU A 306 16.44 -11.31 9.74
N LEU A 307 16.91 -10.31 8.97
CA LEU A 307 17.78 -10.52 7.81
C LEU A 307 19.08 -11.25 8.20
N LYS A 308 19.59 -12.08 7.31
CA LYS A 308 20.96 -12.61 7.39
C LYS A 308 21.95 -11.45 7.37
N ASP A 309 23.15 -11.69 7.92
CA ASP A 309 24.10 -10.60 8.20
C ASP A 309 24.58 -9.84 6.95
N GLU A 310 24.71 -10.49 5.82
CA GLU A 310 25.24 -9.90 4.58
C GLU A 310 24.19 -9.75 3.47
N THR A 311 22.89 -9.72 3.85
CA THR A 311 21.81 -9.60 2.86
C THR A 311 21.82 -8.22 2.20
N THR A 312 22.08 -8.17 0.90
CA THR A 312 22.10 -6.95 0.08
C THR A 312 20.70 -6.58 -0.42
N TRP A 313 20.51 -5.34 -0.84
CA TRP A 313 19.27 -4.89 -1.50
C TRP A 313 19.01 -5.67 -2.79
N ALA A 314 20.05 -5.94 -3.58
CA ALA A 314 19.92 -6.75 -4.80
C ALA A 314 19.36 -8.16 -4.49
N GLU A 315 19.83 -8.81 -3.42
CA GLU A 315 19.31 -10.10 -2.99
C GLU A 315 17.85 -9.99 -2.52
N ILE A 316 17.50 -8.96 -1.74
CA ILE A 316 16.12 -8.72 -1.28
C ILE A 316 15.16 -8.64 -2.47
N PHE A 317 15.46 -7.78 -3.46
CA PHE A 317 14.61 -7.63 -4.63
C PHE A 317 14.54 -8.90 -5.47
N THR A 318 15.66 -9.59 -5.69
CA THR A 318 15.72 -10.84 -6.47
C THR A 318 14.88 -11.94 -5.83
N ARG A 319 14.89 -12.07 -4.51
CA ARG A 319 14.20 -13.16 -3.80
C ARG A 319 12.73 -12.88 -3.56
N LEU A 320 12.38 -11.62 -3.30
CA LEU A 320 11.01 -11.27 -2.94
C LEU A 320 10.15 -10.87 -4.13
N SER A 321 10.74 -10.38 -5.24
CA SER A 321 9.95 -9.92 -6.41
C SER A 321 9.62 -11.07 -7.37
N PRO A 322 8.44 -11.05 -7.99
CA PRO A 322 7.31 -10.20 -7.62
C PRO A 322 6.71 -10.62 -6.27
N PRO A 323 5.95 -9.72 -5.60
CA PRO A 323 5.28 -10.06 -4.33
C PRO A 323 4.40 -11.30 -4.45
N GLY A 324 4.50 -12.21 -3.46
CA GLY A 324 3.75 -13.48 -3.47
C GLY A 324 2.23 -13.27 -3.44
N SER A 325 1.76 -12.26 -2.70
CA SER A 325 0.34 -11.96 -2.48
C SER A 325 -0.42 -11.63 -3.76
N ILE A 326 0.29 -11.18 -4.82
CA ILE A 326 -0.29 -10.76 -6.11
C ILE A 326 0.18 -11.62 -7.29
N SER A 327 0.94 -12.67 -7.06
CA SER A 327 1.29 -13.68 -8.06
C SER A 327 0.47 -14.95 -7.87
N GLY A 328 0.63 -15.66 -6.78
CA GLY A 328 -0.10 -16.88 -6.44
C GLY A 328 0.79 -17.92 -5.80
N ALA A 329 0.24 -19.09 -5.55
CA ALA A 329 0.89 -20.19 -4.84
C ALA A 329 0.76 -21.52 -5.60
N PRO A 330 1.86 -22.31 -5.77
CA PRO A 330 3.26 -21.91 -5.59
C PRO A 330 3.69 -20.80 -6.54
N LYS A 331 4.55 -19.87 -6.09
CA LYS A 331 4.89 -18.64 -6.83
C LYS A 331 5.39 -18.91 -8.26
N SER A 332 6.33 -19.83 -8.45
CA SER A 332 6.90 -20.11 -9.78
C SER A 332 5.86 -20.68 -10.75
N SER A 333 5.02 -21.61 -10.30
CA SER A 333 3.95 -22.20 -11.10
C SER A 333 2.89 -21.13 -11.47
N ALA A 334 2.51 -20.30 -10.51
CA ALA A 334 1.56 -19.22 -10.74
C ALA A 334 2.09 -18.21 -11.77
N ILE A 335 3.37 -17.81 -11.67
CA ILE A 335 4.02 -16.90 -12.64
C ILE A 335 4.03 -17.53 -14.04
N SER A 336 4.25 -18.85 -14.18
CA SER A 336 4.17 -19.53 -15.50
C SER A 336 2.76 -19.43 -16.08
N VAL A 337 1.73 -19.74 -15.30
CA VAL A 337 0.33 -19.63 -15.74
C VAL A 337 -0.02 -18.19 -16.15
N ILE A 338 0.46 -17.19 -15.39
CA ILE A 338 0.27 -15.78 -15.73
C ILE A 338 0.91 -15.44 -17.07
N LYS A 339 2.18 -15.80 -17.28
CA LYS A 339 2.92 -15.52 -18.54
C LYS A 339 2.28 -16.15 -19.76
N ASP A 340 1.64 -17.32 -19.60
CA ASP A 340 0.97 -18.02 -20.70
C ASP A 340 -0.38 -17.41 -21.10
N ASN A 341 -0.94 -16.54 -20.27
CA ASN A 341 -2.30 -16.03 -20.44
C ASN A 341 -2.42 -14.51 -20.47
N GLU A 342 -1.47 -13.78 -19.87
CA GLU A 342 -1.50 -12.31 -19.78
C GLU A 342 -0.36 -11.68 -20.59
N GLY A 343 -0.52 -10.40 -20.94
CA GLY A 343 0.60 -9.56 -21.36
C GLY A 343 1.49 -9.14 -20.20
N LYS A 344 2.45 -8.25 -20.48
CA LYS A 344 3.27 -7.63 -19.41
C LYS A 344 2.40 -6.79 -18.49
N ARG A 345 2.63 -6.92 -17.19
CA ARG A 345 1.96 -6.13 -16.15
C ARG A 345 2.65 -4.78 -15.89
N GLY A 346 3.94 -4.67 -16.23
CA GLY A 346 4.75 -3.48 -15.99
C GLY A 346 4.83 -3.13 -14.50
N ALA A 347 4.60 -1.86 -14.16
CA ALA A 347 4.63 -1.41 -12.76
C ALA A 347 3.51 -2.03 -11.90
N TYR A 348 2.38 -2.41 -12.50
CA TYR A 348 1.31 -3.08 -11.77
C TYR A 348 1.77 -4.44 -11.24
N CYS A 349 1.52 -4.71 -9.96
CA CYS A 349 1.98 -5.91 -9.24
C CYS A 349 3.49 -5.98 -9.00
N GLY A 350 4.23 -4.87 -9.15
CA GLY A 350 5.59 -4.73 -8.64
C GLY A 350 5.64 -4.20 -7.21
N ALA A 351 6.75 -3.60 -6.84
CA ALA A 351 6.95 -2.89 -5.58
C ALA A 351 7.16 -1.39 -5.83
N LEU A 352 6.69 -0.55 -4.91
CA LEU A 352 6.79 0.90 -5.00
C LEU A 352 7.00 1.53 -3.62
N GLY A 353 7.99 2.42 -3.48
CA GLY A 353 8.23 3.12 -2.23
C GLY A 353 9.63 3.71 -2.16
N TRP A 354 10.25 3.67 -0.98
CA TRP A 354 11.57 4.27 -0.75
C TRP A 354 12.50 3.35 0.04
N VAL A 355 13.79 3.58 -0.15
CA VAL A 355 14.91 2.96 0.58
C VAL A 355 15.88 4.06 1.00
N GLN A 356 16.36 3.98 2.24
CA GLN A 356 17.43 4.85 2.76
C GLN A 356 18.30 4.08 3.76
N GLY A 357 19.52 3.75 3.35
CA GLY A 357 20.41 2.92 4.14
C GLY A 357 19.79 1.55 4.46
N ASP A 358 19.61 1.27 5.74
CA ASP A 358 19.01 0.03 6.24
C ASP A 358 17.51 0.15 6.56
N GLN A 359 16.86 1.19 6.03
CA GLN A 359 15.42 1.44 6.19
C GLN A 359 14.71 1.41 4.84
N CYS A 360 13.49 0.91 4.82
CA CYS A 360 12.59 1.04 3.68
C CYS A 360 11.11 0.97 4.07
N GLU A 361 10.29 1.57 3.23
CA GLU A 361 8.85 1.29 3.14
C GLU A 361 8.51 1.10 1.67
N LEU A 362 8.11 -0.12 1.31
CA LEU A 362 7.72 -0.52 -0.03
C LEU A 362 6.30 -1.08 0.01
N SER A 363 5.43 -0.57 -0.82
CA SER A 363 4.08 -1.09 -1.03
C SER A 363 4.04 -2.08 -2.18
N VAL A 364 3.06 -2.97 -2.18
CA VAL A 364 2.67 -3.72 -3.37
C VAL A 364 2.05 -2.73 -4.36
N ALA A 365 2.54 -2.67 -5.59
CA ALA A 365 2.07 -1.73 -6.60
C ALA A 365 0.72 -2.18 -7.20
N ILE A 366 -0.34 -2.06 -6.40
CA ILE A 366 -1.74 -2.28 -6.80
C ILE A 366 -2.56 -1.02 -6.61
N ARG A 367 -3.73 -0.96 -7.27
CA ARG A 367 -4.54 0.27 -7.31
C ARG A 367 -3.71 1.46 -7.80
N ILE A 368 -2.94 1.24 -8.85
CA ILE A 368 -2.02 2.22 -9.41
C ILE A 368 -2.43 2.65 -10.81
N PHE A 369 -2.20 3.92 -11.08
CA PHE A 369 -2.03 4.43 -12.43
C PHE A 369 -0.54 4.57 -12.71
N PHE A 370 -0.14 4.21 -13.91
CA PHE A 370 1.20 4.46 -14.41
C PHE A 370 1.14 4.87 -15.87
N LYS A 371 2.10 5.70 -16.25
CA LYS A 371 2.15 6.29 -17.58
C LYS A 371 3.42 5.85 -18.26
N ASP A 372 3.28 5.27 -19.44
CA ASP A 372 4.33 5.05 -20.42
C ASP A 372 3.93 5.73 -21.75
N ASP A 373 3.63 4.97 -22.79
CA ASP A 373 3.01 5.43 -24.03
C ASP A 373 1.51 5.71 -23.88
N LYS A 374 0.88 5.16 -22.86
CA LYS A 374 -0.54 5.30 -22.50
C LYS A 374 -0.69 5.53 -20.99
N LEU A 375 -1.89 5.95 -20.60
CA LEU A 375 -2.28 5.86 -19.20
C LEU A 375 -2.87 4.48 -18.93
N ARG A 376 -2.30 3.77 -17.95
CA ARG A 376 -2.65 2.39 -17.61
C ARG A 376 -3.10 2.25 -16.17
N PHE A 377 -3.98 1.30 -15.95
CA PHE A 377 -4.46 0.88 -14.64
C PHE A 377 -4.61 -0.65 -14.61
N GLY A 378 -4.00 -1.32 -13.65
CA GLY A 378 -4.13 -2.77 -13.47
C GLY A 378 -5.21 -3.14 -12.47
N THR A 379 -5.94 -4.23 -12.74
CA THR A 379 -6.91 -4.84 -11.82
C THR A 379 -6.88 -6.34 -11.94
N GLY A 380 -7.24 -7.07 -10.88
CA GLY A 380 -7.23 -8.53 -10.87
C GLY A 380 -7.89 -9.12 -9.65
N ALA A 381 -8.07 -10.44 -9.69
CA ALA A 381 -8.65 -11.23 -8.61
C ALA A 381 -7.84 -12.49 -8.33
N GLY A 382 -7.83 -12.94 -7.09
CA GLY A 382 -7.17 -14.19 -6.68
C GLY A 382 -8.04 -15.40 -6.97
N ILE A 383 -7.67 -16.15 -7.99
CA ILE A 383 -8.46 -17.30 -8.44
C ILE A 383 -8.05 -18.55 -7.68
N THR A 384 -9.00 -19.16 -7.01
CA THR A 384 -8.89 -20.42 -6.26
C THR A 384 -9.88 -21.44 -6.79
N TRP A 385 -9.87 -22.65 -6.21
CA TRP A 385 -10.88 -23.67 -6.51
C TRP A 385 -12.32 -23.15 -6.31
N ALA A 386 -12.55 -22.38 -5.25
CA ALA A 386 -13.87 -21.87 -4.89
C ALA A 386 -14.33 -20.66 -5.71
N SER A 387 -13.49 -20.13 -6.59
CA SER A 387 -13.81 -18.95 -7.40
C SER A 387 -14.94 -19.22 -8.39
N VAL A 388 -15.87 -18.27 -8.48
CA VAL A 388 -16.94 -18.24 -9.47
C VAL A 388 -16.55 -17.25 -10.58
N PRO A 389 -16.39 -17.68 -11.84
CA PRO A 389 -15.77 -16.83 -12.87
C PRO A 389 -16.44 -15.48 -13.09
N ASN A 390 -17.78 -15.42 -13.03
CA ASN A 390 -18.52 -14.16 -13.19
C ASN A 390 -18.28 -13.21 -11.99
N ASP A 391 -18.25 -13.75 -10.78
CA ASP A 391 -18.03 -12.95 -9.57
C ASP A 391 -16.61 -12.36 -9.58
N GLU A 392 -15.63 -13.11 -10.05
CA GLU A 392 -14.23 -12.64 -10.19
C GLU A 392 -14.11 -11.53 -11.24
N TRP A 393 -14.86 -11.60 -12.35
CA TRP A 393 -14.97 -10.51 -13.31
C TRP A 393 -15.53 -9.25 -12.64
N GLU A 394 -16.67 -9.35 -11.96
CA GLU A 394 -17.29 -8.24 -11.24
C GLU A 394 -16.37 -7.64 -10.17
N GLU A 395 -15.59 -8.47 -9.48
CA GLU A 395 -14.58 -8.01 -8.53
C GLU A 395 -13.52 -7.12 -9.20
N THR A 396 -13.03 -7.50 -10.39
CA THR A 396 -12.08 -6.67 -11.13
C THR A 396 -12.69 -5.33 -11.57
N GLN A 397 -13.96 -5.33 -11.96
CA GLN A 397 -14.70 -4.11 -12.30
C GLN A 397 -14.87 -3.19 -11.08
N LEU A 398 -15.28 -3.76 -9.94
CA LEU A 398 -15.47 -3.02 -8.70
C LEU A 398 -14.17 -2.36 -8.22
N LYS A 399 -13.05 -3.09 -8.26
CA LYS A 399 -11.73 -2.58 -7.89
C LYS A 399 -11.26 -1.41 -8.75
N ALA A 400 -11.62 -1.39 -10.04
CA ALA A 400 -11.23 -0.35 -10.98
C ALA A 400 -12.15 0.88 -10.93
N ARG A 401 -13.45 0.67 -10.79
CA ARG A 401 -14.52 1.67 -10.99
C ARG A 401 -14.25 3.00 -10.29
N ARG A 402 -13.94 2.96 -8.98
CA ARG A 402 -13.77 4.19 -8.21
C ARG A 402 -12.56 5.00 -8.67
N LEU A 403 -11.40 4.35 -8.81
CA LEU A 403 -10.15 5.02 -9.17
C LEU A 403 -10.20 5.53 -10.63
N VAL A 404 -10.69 4.72 -11.56
CA VAL A 404 -10.86 5.15 -12.95
C VAL A 404 -11.84 6.33 -13.07
N SER A 405 -12.91 6.36 -12.25
CA SER A 405 -13.82 7.52 -12.22
C SER A 405 -13.17 8.81 -11.72
N LEU A 406 -12.13 8.73 -10.89
CA LEU A 406 -11.34 9.91 -10.48
C LEU A 406 -10.50 10.44 -11.66
N ALA A 407 -9.90 9.53 -12.42
CA ALA A 407 -9.13 9.92 -13.61
C ALA A 407 -10.02 10.53 -14.70
N GLY A 408 -11.26 10.07 -14.83
CA GLY A 408 -12.21 10.45 -15.90
C GLY A 408 -12.31 9.35 -16.97
N GLY A 409 -13.08 9.63 -18.03
CA GLY A 409 -13.37 8.64 -19.06
C GLY A 409 -14.45 7.64 -18.66
N VAL A 410 -14.77 6.72 -19.58
CA VAL A 410 -15.80 5.68 -19.41
C VAL A 410 -15.11 4.31 -19.52
N LEU A 411 -15.41 3.42 -18.54
CA LEU A 411 -14.97 2.00 -18.54
C LEU A 411 -15.78 1.18 -19.52
#